data_90853fe94245fe4a2d12800853fc3678
#
_entry.id   90853fe94245fe4a2d12800853fc3678
#
_cell.length_a   1.000
_cell.length_b   1.000
_cell.length_c   1.000
_cell.angle_alpha   90.00
_cell.angle_beta   90.00
_cell.angle_gamma   90.00
#
_symmetry.space_group_name_H-M   'P 1'
#
loop_
_entity.id
_entity.type
_entity.pdbx_description
1 polymer ?
#
loop_
_entity_poly.entity_id
_entity_poly.type
_entity_poly.pdbx_seq_one_letter_code
_entity_poly.pdbx_strand_id
1 'polypeptide(L)'
;MAKVYTSADQLVGGTPLLELTNLEKELGLKARILAKLEYLNPAGSVKDRVAKRMIEDAEARGDLKEGSVIIEPTSGNTGIGLAAIAAAKGYRIIIVMPETMSVERRQLMKAYGAELVLTDGSKGMTGAIEKANGLAKETPGGYVPGQFVNPSNPAAHRETTGPEIYRDTDGEVDYFIAGVGTGGTVTGVGEYLKSQKPEVKVIAVEPASSPVLTTGKGGPHKIQGIGAGFVPDVLNTKVYDEVIPVSNEDAFKYGRKVGRHEGVLVGISSGAAVAAAVEVAKRPENEGKTIVVLLPDTGDRYLSTPLFSE
;
A
#
# COMPACT_ATOMS: atom_id res chain seq x y z
N MET A 1 13.11 -15.75 25.53
CA MET A 1 12.95 -16.90 24.63
C MET A 1 13.56 -16.55 23.29
N ALA A 2 14.30 -17.47 22.65
CA ALA A 2 14.85 -17.23 21.30
C ALA A 2 13.66 -17.06 20.32
N LYS A 3 13.73 -16.01 19.49
CA LYS A 3 12.68 -15.69 18.51
C LYS A 3 13.18 -16.16 17.13
N VAL A 4 12.89 -17.43 16.80
CA VAL A 4 13.23 -18.03 15.52
C VAL A 4 11.95 -18.21 14.71
N TYR A 5 11.93 -17.65 13.49
CA TYR A 5 10.85 -17.80 12.54
C TYR A 5 11.12 -18.97 11.60
N THR A 6 10.09 -19.71 11.25
CA THR A 6 10.19 -20.91 10.40
C THR A 6 9.63 -20.67 8.99
N SER A 7 9.00 -19.52 8.75
CA SER A 7 8.48 -19.11 7.46
C SER A 7 8.53 -17.58 7.31
N ALA A 8 8.77 -17.10 6.10
CA ALA A 8 8.90 -15.68 5.82
C ALA A 8 7.60 -14.88 6.03
N ASP A 9 6.44 -15.51 5.87
CA ASP A 9 5.14 -14.86 6.12
C ASP A 9 4.94 -14.48 7.59
N GLN A 10 5.64 -15.14 8.53
CA GLN A 10 5.64 -14.79 9.95
C GLN A 10 6.36 -13.47 10.26
N LEU A 11 7.17 -12.95 9.32
CA LEU A 11 7.88 -11.68 9.44
C LEU A 11 7.03 -10.49 9.00
N VAL A 12 5.87 -10.72 8.41
CA VAL A 12 4.99 -9.65 7.91
C VAL A 12 4.38 -8.90 9.08
N GLY A 13 4.45 -7.56 9.01
CA GLY A 13 3.93 -6.68 10.06
C GLY A 13 4.95 -6.32 11.12
N GLY A 14 4.49 -5.71 12.23
CA GLY A 14 5.38 -5.22 13.28
C GLY A 14 6.36 -4.15 12.81
N THR A 15 6.02 -3.41 11.78
CA THR A 15 6.87 -2.35 11.21
C THR A 15 6.97 -1.16 12.16
N PRO A 16 8.12 -0.46 12.23
CA PRO A 16 8.31 0.64 13.17
C PRO A 16 7.66 1.95 12.70
N LEU A 17 7.51 2.87 13.66
CA LEU A 17 7.32 4.30 13.42
C LEU A 17 8.68 5.00 13.47
N LEU A 18 8.94 5.90 12.52
CA LEU A 18 10.09 6.80 12.48
C LEU A 18 9.58 8.25 12.55
N GLU A 19 10.03 9.02 13.52
CA GLU A 19 9.76 10.46 13.56
C GLU A 19 10.63 11.18 12.52
N LEU A 20 10.03 11.99 11.66
CA LEU A 20 10.74 12.71 10.59
C LEU A 20 11.35 14.02 11.11
N THR A 21 12.20 13.89 12.13
CA THR A 21 12.72 15.03 12.91
C THR A 21 13.55 16.02 12.11
N ASN A 22 14.30 15.55 11.11
CA ASN A 22 15.10 16.43 10.26
C ASN A 22 14.22 17.23 9.30
N LEU A 23 13.18 16.60 8.77
CA LEU A 23 12.19 17.25 7.90
C LEU A 23 11.36 18.28 8.69
N GLU A 24 10.93 17.93 9.89
CA GLU A 24 10.22 18.84 10.81
C GLU A 24 11.06 20.08 11.11
N LYS A 25 12.32 19.88 11.45
CA LYS A 25 13.26 20.98 11.73
C LYS A 25 13.51 21.86 10.51
N GLU A 26 13.76 21.26 9.33
CA GLU A 26 13.97 22.01 8.09
C GLU A 26 12.79 22.91 7.74
N LEU A 27 11.57 22.39 7.93
CA LEU A 27 10.34 23.08 7.57
C LEU A 27 9.73 23.92 8.69
N GLY A 28 10.36 23.93 9.88
CA GLY A 28 9.88 24.67 11.05
C GLY A 28 8.50 24.18 11.53
N LEU A 29 8.23 22.89 11.41
CA LEU A 29 6.96 22.30 11.83
C LEU A 29 6.87 22.22 13.35
N LYS A 30 5.68 22.43 13.88
CA LYS A 30 5.39 22.32 15.32
C LYS A 30 4.54 21.09 15.66
N ALA A 31 4.06 20.37 14.67
CA ALA A 31 3.46 19.05 14.80
C ALA A 31 4.51 17.98 14.59
N ARG A 32 4.33 16.80 15.19
CA ARG A 32 5.17 15.61 14.98
C ARG A 32 4.67 14.80 13.81
N ILE A 33 5.56 14.34 12.94
CA ILE A 33 5.23 13.46 11.82
C ILE A 33 5.91 12.11 12.03
N LEU A 34 5.11 11.08 12.30
CA LEU A 34 5.55 9.71 12.49
C LEU A 34 5.28 8.89 11.24
N ALA A 35 6.34 8.41 10.60
CA ALA A 35 6.27 7.59 9.40
C ALA A 35 6.15 6.10 9.74
N LYS A 36 5.06 5.44 9.35
CA LYS A 36 4.91 3.98 9.43
C LYS A 36 5.65 3.34 8.26
N LEU A 37 6.78 2.68 8.52
CA LEU A 37 7.72 2.21 7.50
C LEU A 37 7.34 0.83 6.97
N GLU A 38 6.39 0.76 6.05
CA GLU A 38 5.88 -0.50 5.50
C GLU A 38 6.85 -1.20 4.53
N TYR A 39 7.91 -0.52 4.09
CA TYR A 39 8.96 -1.15 3.29
C TYR A 39 9.77 -2.19 4.08
N LEU A 40 9.69 -2.21 5.40
CA LEU A 40 10.35 -3.21 6.26
C LEU A 40 9.60 -4.55 6.33
N ASN A 41 8.46 -4.69 5.67
CA ASN A 41 7.90 -6.01 5.40
C ASN A 41 8.84 -6.84 4.49
N PRO A 42 8.82 -8.18 4.56
CA PRO A 42 9.77 -9.05 3.85
C PRO A 42 9.87 -8.84 2.34
N ALA A 43 8.75 -8.59 1.67
CA ALA A 43 8.72 -8.30 0.24
C ALA A 43 8.73 -6.78 -0.06
N GLY A 44 8.99 -5.94 0.94
CA GLY A 44 9.28 -4.52 0.80
C GLY A 44 8.06 -3.61 0.64
N SER A 45 6.87 -4.02 1.02
CA SER A 45 5.69 -3.14 0.96
C SER A 45 4.56 -3.50 1.93
N VAL A 46 3.64 -2.55 2.10
CA VAL A 46 2.37 -2.71 2.82
C VAL A 46 1.51 -3.85 2.28
N LYS A 47 1.70 -4.23 1.01
CA LYS A 47 0.90 -5.27 0.36
C LYS A 47 1.23 -6.69 0.83
N ASP A 48 2.35 -6.89 1.51
CA ASP A 48 2.67 -8.15 2.16
C ASP A 48 1.61 -8.53 3.18
N ARG A 49 1.09 -7.55 3.93
CA ARG A 49 -0.01 -7.74 4.89
C ARG A 49 -1.30 -8.18 4.20
N VAL A 50 -1.64 -7.49 3.12
CA VAL A 50 -2.85 -7.77 2.33
C VAL A 50 -2.76 -9.16 1.68
N ALA A 51 -1.62 -9.46 1.07
CA ALA A 51 -1.36 -10.76 0.44
C ALA A 51 -1.47 -11.91 1.43
N LYS A 52 -0.80 -11.79 2.58
CA LYS A 52 -0.88 -12.77 3.66
C LYS A 52 -2.31 -13.00 4.09
N ARG A 53 -3.05 -11.94 4.41
CA ARG A 53 -4.42 -12.04 4.90
C ARG A 53 -5.38 -12.63 3.87
N MET A 54 -5.29 -12.22 2.60
CA MET A 54 -6.14 -12.79 1.54
C MET A 54 -5.92 -14.29 1.36
N ILE A 55 -4.66 -14.75 1.46
CA ILE A 55 -4.33 -16.18 1.36
C ILE A 55 -4.82 -16.92 2.60
N GLU A 56 -4.54 -16.45 3.81
CA GLU A 56 -4.94 -17.11 5.05
C GLU A 56 -6.46 -17.21 5.20
N ASP A 57 -7.20 -16.16 4.86
CA ASP A 57 -8.66 -16.20 4.88
C ASP A 57 -9.23 -17.15 3.83
N ALA A 58 -8.60 -17.25 2.64
CA ALA A 58 -9.00 -18.21 1.60
C ALA A 58 -8.72 -19.66 2.03
N GLU A 59 -7.59 -19.90 2.70
CA GLU A 59 -7.30 -21.21 3.33
C GLU A 59 -8.35 -21.57 4.38
N ALA A 60 -8.67 -20.63 5.26
CA ALA A 60 -9.66 -20.84 6.32
C ALA A 60 -11.08 -21.14 5.80
N ARG A 61 -11.45 -20.55 4.65
CA ARG A 61 -12.74 -20.84 3.99
C ARG A 61 -12.73 -22.11 3.14
N GLY A 62 -11.54 -22.67 2.85
CA GLY A 62 -11.37 -23.81 1.93
C GLY A 62 -11.39 -23.45 0.45
N ASP A 63 -11.35 -22.15 0.11
CA ASP A 63 -11.24 -21.64 -1.26
C ASP A 63 -9.85 -21.93 -1.84
N LEU A 64 -8.84 -21.91 -0.98
CA LEU A 64 -7.44 -22.19 -1.30
C LEU A 64 -6.94 -23.38 -0.48
N LYS A 65 -6.40 -24.38 -1.15
CA LYS A 65 -5.89 -25.62 -0.54
C LYS A 65 -4.68 -26.16 -1.30
N GLU A 66 -4.05 -27.19 -0.79
CA GLU A 66 -2.93 -27.84 -1.47
C GLU A 66 -3.28 -28.16 -2.95
N GLY A 67 -2.37 -27.77 -3.87
CA GLY A 67 -2.55 -27.89 -5.30
C GLY A 67 -3.38 -26.78 -5.95
N SER A 68 -3.94 -25.85 -5.19
CA SER A 68 -4.58 -24.64 -5.75
C SER A 68 -3.57 -23.72 -6.43
N VAL A 69 -4.07 -22.92 -7.39
CA VAL A 69 -3.26 -21.95 -8.14
C VAL A 69 -3.81 -20.55 -7.90
N ILE A 70 -2.98 -19.67 -7.35
CA ILE A 70 -3.34 -18.26 -7.15
C ILE A 70 -3.18 -17.53 -8.49
N ILE A 71 -4.18 -16.75 -8.90
CA ILE A 71 -4.15 -16.01 -10.17
C ILE A 71 -4.61 -14.58 -9.87
N GLU A 72 -3.73 -13.57 -10.05
CA GLU A 72 -4.10 -12.18 -9.76
C GLU A 72 -3.73 -11.25 -10.91
N PRO A 73 -4.67 -10.41 -11.37
CA PRO A 73 -4.39 -9.35 -12.33
C PRO A 73 -3.79 -8.14 -11.59
N THR A 74 -2.47 -8.00 -11.62
CA THR A 74 -1.78 -6.89 -10.94
C THR A 74 -0.38 -6.68 -11.51
N SER A 75 0.05 -5.43 -11.56
CA SER A 75 1.41 -5.05 -11.97
C SER A 75 2.21 -4.43 -10.83
N GLY A 76 1.62 -4.34 -9.65
CA GLY A 76 2.17 -3.59 -8.52
C GLY A 76 2.61 -4.45 -7.34
N ASN A 77 2.73 -3.79 -6.20
CA ASN A 77 3.18 -4.39 -4.94
C ASN A 77 2.32 -5.58 -4.47
N THR A 78 1.03 -5.62 -4.85
CA THR A 78 0.17 -6.77 -4.53
C THR A 78 0.68 -8.05 -5.19
N GLY A 79 1.09 -7.98 -6.46
CA GLY A 79 1.67 -9.15 -7.13
C GLY A 79 2.97 -9.62 -6.51
N ILE A 80 3.82 -8.68 -6.07
CA ILE A 80 5.08 -8.99 -5.38
C ILE A 80 4.77 -9.64 -4.03
N GLY A 81 3.87 -9.05 -3.24
CA GLY A 81 3.45 -9.60 -1.94
C GLY A 81 2.82 -10.98 -2.07
N LEU A 82 1.89 -11.17 -3.01
CA LEU A 82 1.28 -12.48 -3.27
C LEU A 82 2.32 -13.51 -3.70
N ALA A 83 3.27 -13.15 -4.58
CA ALA A 83 4.34 -14.06 -5.00
C ALA A 83 5.23 -14.48 -3.83
N ALA A 84 5.60 -13.55 -2.94
CA ALA A 84 6.40 -13.83 -1.76
C ALA A 84 5.66 -14.76 -0.77
N ILE A 85 4.39 -14.49 -0.47
CA ILE A 85 3.59 -15.33 0.44
C ILE A 85 3.30 -16.70 -0.19
N ALA A 86 3.01 -16.75 -1.49
CA ALA A 86 2.83 -18.01 -2.22
C ALA A 86 4.09 -18.88 -2.16
N ALA A 87 5.27 -18.28 -2.37
CA ALA A 87 6.54 -18.98 -2.23
C ALA A 87 6.75 -19.54 -0.80
N ALA A 88 6.47 -18.73 0.22
CA ALA A 88 6.61 -19.14 1.62
C ALA A 88 5.65 -20.28 2.01
N LYS A 89 4.47 -20.35 1.41
CA LYS A 89 3.42 -21.35 1.69
C LYS A 89 3.37 -22.52 0.70
N GLY A 90 4.19 -22.49 -0.36
CA GLY A 90 4.27 -23.56 -1.35
C GLY A 90 3.15 -23.54 -2.41
N TYR A 91 2.50 -22.39 -2.64
CA TYR A 91 1.49 -22.25 -3.69
C TYR A 91 2.10 -21.89 -5.05
N ARG A 92 1.54 -22.46 -6.10
CA ARG A 92 1.74 -21.97 -7.46
C ARG A 92 0.99 -20.65 -7.64
N ILE A 93 1.62 -19.68 -8.31
CA ILE A 93 1.02 -18.38 -8.56
C ILE A 93 1.25 -17.91 -10.00
N ILE A 94 0.22 -17.37 -10.61
CA ILE A 94 0.24 -16.75 -11.94
C ILE A 94 -0.16 -15.27 -11.78
N ILE A 95 0.73 -14.37 -12.16
CA ILE A 95 0.43 -12.94 -12.19
C ILE A 95 0.16 -12.52 -13.63
N VAL A 96 -0.97 -11.85 -13.85
CA VAL A 96 -1.40 -11.36 -15.15
C VAL A 96 -1.27 -9.85 -15.21
N MET A 97 -0.57 -9.32 -16.22
CA MET A 97 -0.37 -7.88 -16.34
C MET A 97 -0.13 -7.46 -17.80
N PRO A 98 -0.38 -6.18 -18.14
CA PRO A 98 0.01 -5.64 -19.44
C PRO A 98 1.53 -5.69 -19.65
N GLU A 99 1.95 -5.94 -20.89
CA GLU A 99 3.38 -6.01 -21.26
C GLU A 99 4.13 -4.68 -21.11
N THR A 100 3.42 -3.56 -20.97
CA THR A 100 3.98 -2.21 -20.78
C THR A 100 4.44 -1.94 -19.34
N MET A 101 4.20 -2.87 -18.41
CA MET A 101 4.53 -2.68 -17.00
C MET A 101 6.03 -2.84 -16.70
N SER A 102 6.48 -2.25 -15.58
CA SER A 102 7.88 -2.19 -15.14
C SER A 102 8.59 -3.54 -15.20
N VAL A 103 9.78 -3.54 -15.82
CA VAL A 103 10.64 -4.73 -15.94
C VAL A 103 11.14 -5.17 -14.57
N GLU A 104 11.49 -4.23 -13.69
CA GLU A 104 11.98 -4.49 -12.34
C GLU A 104 10.95 -5.26 -11.50
N ARG A 105 9.67 -4.84 -11.58
CA ARG A 105 8.59 -5.54 -10.88
C ARG A 105 8.34 -6.93 -11.44
N ARG A 106 8.42 -7.10 -12.77
CA ARG A 106 8.33 -8.43 -13.39
C ARG A 106 9.45 -9.35 -12.93
N GLN A 107 10.68 -8.82 -12.82
CA GLN A 107 11.83 -9.58 -12.33
C GLN A 107 11.67 -9.98 -10.86
N LEU A 108 11.19 -9.07 -9.99
CA LEU A 108 10.90 -9.38 -8.59
C LEU A 108 9.88 -10.52 -8.45
N MET A 109 8.77 -10.46 -9.17
CA MET A 109 7.74 -11.51 -9.12
C MET A 109 8.29 -12.85 -9.60
N LYS A 110 9.09 -12.87 -10.69
CA LYS A 110 9.77 -14.08 -11.18
C LYS A 110 10.78 -14.62 -10.18
N ALA A 111 11.51 -13.75 -9.49
CA ALA A 111 12.48 -14.16 -8.47
C ALA A 111 11.81 -14.90 -7.29
N TYR A 112 10.55 -14.56 -6.98
CA TYR A 112 9.72 -15.33 -6.03
C TYR A 112 9.08 -16.58 -6.63
N GLY A 113 9.34 -16.90 -7.90
CA GLY A 113 8.80 -18.08 -8.57
C GLY A 113 7.43 -17.90 -9.22
N ALA A 114 6.92 -16.67 -9.33
CA ALA A 114 5.66 -16.42 -10.00
C ALA A 114 5.76 -16.62 -11.52
N GLU A 115 4.75 -17.26 -12.10
CA GLU A 115 4.54 -17.30 -13.54
C GLU A 115 3.91 -15.98 -14.00
N LEU A 116 4.44 -15.39 -15.08
CA LEU A 116 3.90 -14.14 -15.61
C LEU A 116 3.17 -14.40 -16.94
N VAL A 117 1.94 -13.94 -17.02
CA VAL A 117 1.15 -13.86 -18.25
C VAL A 117 1.03 -12.41 -18.66
N LEU A 118 1.66 -12.05 -19.77
CA LEU A 118 1.62 -10.69 -20.31
C LEU A 118 0.45 -10.57 -21.29
N THR A 119 -0.31 -9.49 -21.16
CA THR A 119 -1.40 -9.14 -22.04
C THR A 119 -1.05 -7.95 -22.92
N ASP A 120 -1.78 -7.76 -23.99
CA ASP A 120 -1.63 -6.61 -24.91
C ASP A 120 -1.73 -5.29 -24.13
N GLY A 121 -0.66 -4.48 -24.22
CA GLY A 121 -0.56 -3.20 -23.53
C GLY A 121 -1.67 -2.20 -23.86
N SER A 122 -2.24 -2.28 -25.08
CA SER A 122 -3.35 -1.42 -25.51
C SER A 122 -4.64 -1.63 -24.73
N LYS A 123 -4.82 -2.84 -24.15
CA LYS A 123 -5.99 -3.20 -23.34
C LYS A 123 -5.84 -2.84 -21.87
N GLY A 124 -4.66 -2.40 -21.45
CA GLY A 124 -4.36 -2.01 -20.07
C GLY A 124 -4.75 -3.08 -19.05
N MET A 125 -5.08 -2.63 -17.83
CA MET A 125 -5.49 -3.55 -16.75
C MET A 125 -6.81 -4.28 -17.03
N THR A 126 -7.71 -3.72 -17.81
CA THR A 126 -8.96 -4.41 -18.19
C THR A 126 -8.66 -5.74 -18.89
N GLY A 127 -7.76 -5.73 -19.87
CA GLY A 127 -7.35 -6.96 -20.56
C GLY A 127 -6.65 -7.96 -19.63
N ALA A 128 -5.91 -7.49 -18.64
CA ALA A 128 -5.29 -8.37 -17.64
C ALA A 128 -6.34 -9.02 -16.72
N ILE A 129 -7.37 -8.27 -16.30
CA ILE A 129 -8.48 -8.78 -15.48
C ILE A 129 -9.28 -9.84 -16.24
N GLU A 130 -9.65 -9.58 -17.50
CA GLU A 130 -10.36 -10.54 -18.33
C GLU A 130 -9.55 -11.84 -18.50
N LYS A 131 -8.25 -11.71 -18.78
CA LYS A 131 -7.36 -12.87 -18.94
C LYS A 131 -7.20 -13.65 -17.65
N ALA A 132 -7.03 -12.99 -16.50
CA ALA A 132 -6.92 -13.65 -15.20
C ALA A 132 -8.18 -14.44 -14.85
N ASN A 133 -9.36 -13.85 -15.07
CA ASN A 133 -10.64 -14.50 -14.83
C ASN A 133 -10.86 -15.71 -15.76
N GLY A 134 -10.43 -15.63 -17.01
CA GLY A 134 -10.43 -16.75 -17.94
C GLY A 134 -9.53 -17.88 -17.45
N LEU A 135 -8.28 -17.57 -17.12
CA LEU A 135 -7.31 -18.54 -16.61
C LEU A 135 -7.80 -19.23 -15.32
N ALA A 136 -8.44 -18.48 -14.42
CA ALA A 136 -8.94 -19.05 -13.17
C ALA A 136 -10.06 -20.10 -13.42
N LYS A 137 -10.89 -19.89 -14.42
CA LYS A 137 -11.94 -20.85 -14.81
C LYS A 137 -11.38 -22.10 -15.50
N GLU A 138 -10.30 -21.94 -16.26
CA GLU A 138 -9.65 -23.02 -17.03
C GLU A 138 -8.66 -23.82 -16.17
N THR A 139 -8.17 -23.25 -15.07
CA THR A 139 -7.15 -23.86 -14.20
C THR A 139 -7.81 -24.61 -13.05
N PRO A 140 -7.60 -25.93 -12.91
CA PRO A 140 -8.08 -26.66 -11.74
C PRO A 140 -7.55 -26.06 -10.44
N GLY A 141 -8.45 -25.72 -9.51
CA GLY A 141 -8.10 -25.05 -8.27
C GLY A 141 -7.66 -23.60 -8.43
N GLY A 142 -7.96 -22.95 -9.56
CA GLY A 142 -7.70 -21.54 -9.81
C GLY A 142 -8.48 -20.64 -8.85
N TYR A 143 -7.76 -19.73 -8.15
CA TYR A 143 -8.32 -18.79 -7.18
C TYR A 143 -7.84 -17.36 -7.47
N VAL A 144 -8.77 -16.42 -7.53
CA VAL A 144 -8.46 -14.98 -7.71
C VAL A 144 -8.68 -14.25 -6.40
N PRO A 145 -7.62 -13.76 -5.75
CA PRO A 145 -7.72 -12.98 -4.49
C PRO A 145 -8.58 -11.73 -4.60
N GLY A 146 -8.42 -10.92 -5.63
CA GLY A 146 -9.29 -9.78 -5.93
C GLY A 146 -9.13 -8.60 -4.97
N GLN A 147 -7.98 -7.96 -4.95
CA GLN A 147 -7.61 -6.92 -3.98
C GLN A 147 -8.58 -5.73 -3.84
N PHE A 148 -9.35 -5.40 -4.88
CA PHE A 148 -10.26 -4.26 -4.88
C PHE A 148 -11.65 -4.55 -4.28
N VAL A 149 -11.99 -5.83 -4.15
CA VAL A 149 -13.31 -6.29 -3.68
C VAL A 149 -13.23 -7.20 -2.45
N ASN A 150 -12.04 -7.71 -2.12
CA ASN A 150 -11.85 -8.69 -1.05
C ASN A 150 -11.79 -8.01 0.32
N PRO A 151 -12.72 -8.33 1.25
CA PRO A 151 -12.77 -7.74 2.59
C PRO A 151 -11.55 -8.08 3.46
N SER A 152 -10.78 -9.11 3.10
CA SER A 152 -9.52 -9.44 3.77
C SER A 152 -8.48 -8.32 3.66
N ASN A 153 -8.57 -7.47 2.63
CA ASN A 153 -7.68 -6.33 2.44
C ASN A 153 -7.82 -5.31 3.58
N PRO A 154 -8.96 -4.65 3.82
CA PRO A 154 -9.09 -3.76 4.99
C PRO A 154 -8.97 -4.50 6.32
N ALA A 155 -9.37 -5.77 6.41
CA ALA A 155 -9.24 -6.58 7.62
C ALA A 155 -7.76 -6.74 8.03
N ALA A 156 -6.84 -6.94 7.09
CA ALA A 156 -5.41 -6.98 7.37
C ALA A 156 -4.92 -5.74 8.14
N HIS A 157 -5.40 -4.57 7.75
CA HIS A 157 -5.02 -3.31 8.38
C HIS A 157 -5.75 -3.02 9.68
N ARG A 158 -7.03 -3.39 9.77
CA ARG A 158 -7.81 -3.24 11.01
C ARG A 158 -7.27 -4.11 12.13
N GLU A 159 -6.74 -5.28 11.80
CA GLU A 159 -6.28 -6.26 12.79
C GLU A 159 -4.77 -6.19 13.07
N THR A 160 -3.99 -5.51 12.22
CA THR A 160 -2.53 -5.42 12.42
C THR A 160 -2.01 -3.99 12.38
N THR A 161 -2.09 -3.29 11.28
CA THR A 161 -1.50 -1.96 11.08
C THR A 161 -2.09 -0.93 12.05
N GLY A 162 -3.40 -0.89 12.19
CA GLY A 162 -4.11 0.00 13.12
C GLY A 162 -3.72 -0.22 14.58
N PRO A 163 -3.81 -1.46 15.10
CA PRO A 163 -3.32 -1.81 16.44
C PRO A 163 -1.86 -1.48 16.69
N GLU A 164 -0.98 -1.73 15.71
CA GLU A 164 0.44 -1.37 15.81
C GLU A 164 0.63 0.14 15.98
N ILE A 165 -0.02 0.95 15.14
CA ILE A 165 0.06 2.42 15.22
C ILE A 165 -0.43 2.91 16.58
N TYR A 166 -1.59 2.43 17.04
CA TYR A 166 -2.17 2.86 18.32
C TYR A 166 -1.27 2.51 19.51
N ARG A 167 -0.75 1.29 19.55
CA ARG A 167 0.19 0.82 20.58
C ARG A 167 1.49 1.62 20.55
N ASP A 168 2.09 1.81 19.38
CA ASP A 168 3.42 2.40 19.22
C ASP A 168 3.41 3.93 19.40
N THR A 169 2.22 4.53 19.48
CA THR A 169 2.01 5.94 19.85
C THR A 169 1.44 6.12 21.26
N ASP A 170 1.29 5.04 22.05
CA ASP A 170 0.57 5.05 23.33
C ASP A 170 -0.84 5.69 23.23
N GLY A 171 -1.48 5.55 22.06
CA GLY A 171 -2.77 6.15 21.73
C GLY A 171 -2.72 7.66 21.40
N GLU A 172 -1.55 8.27 21.39
CA GLU A 172 -1.35 9.70 21.10
C GLU A 172 -1.29 9.99 19.60
N VAL A 173 -2.21 9.47 18.82
CA VAL A 173 -2.38 9.77 17.41
C VAL A 173 -3.56 10.72 17.22
N ASP A 174 -3.33 11.86 16.56
CA ASP A 174 -4.39 12.85 16.23
C ASP A 174 -4.82 12.73 14.76
N TYR A 175 -3.87 12.45 13.87
CA TYR A 175 -4.12 12.30 12.43
C TYR A 175 -3.49 11.01 11.91
N PHE A 176 -4.22 10.33 11.04
CA PHE A 176 -3.69 9.23 10.22
C PHE A 176 -3.83 9.59 8.74
N ILE A 177 -2.75 9.51 7.99
CA ILE A 177 -2.68 9.91 6.58
C ILE A 177 -2.16 8.75 5.75
N ALA A 178 -2.88 8.39 4.70
CA ALA A 178 -2.44 7.37 3.74
C ALA A 178 -3.00 7.60 2.33
N GLY A 179 -2.21 7.18 1.33
CA GLY A 179 -2.62 7.17 -0.07
C GLY A 179 -3.68 6.12 -0.35
N VAL A 180 -4.63 6.43 -1.24
CA VAL A 180 -5.70 5.52 -1.64
C VAL A 180 -5.38 4.87 -2.99
N GLY A 181 -4.93 3.61 -2.94
CA GLY A 181 -4.89 2.69 -4.09
C GLY A 181 -6.14 1.83 -4.10
N THR A 182 -6.15 0.73 -3.34
CA THR A 182 -7.36 -0.07 -3.10
C THR A 182 -8.26 0.50 -2.00
N GLY A 183 -7.73 1.39 -1.17
CA GLY A 183 -8.44 1.93 -0.02
C GLY A 183 -8.41 1.08 1.25
N GLY A 184 -7.85 -0.13 1.18
CA GLY A 184 -7.81 -1.06 2.32
C GLY A 184 -7.08 -0.49 3.53
N THR A 185 -5.96 0.22 3.33
CA THR A 185 -5.17 0.85 4.41
C THR A 185 -5.97 1.94 5.12
N VAL A 186 -6.52 2.91 4.38
CA VAL A 186 -7.32 4.00 4.95
C VAL A 186 -8.54 3.45 5.69
N THR A 187 -9.21 2.46 5.09
CA THR A 187 -10.38 1.81 5.70
C THR A 187 -10.01 1.10 6.98
N GLY A 188 -9.11 0.14 6.91
CA GLY A 188 -8.83 -0.74 8.06
C GLY A 188 -8.18 0.00 9.23
N VAL A 189 -7.17 0.84 8.96
CA VAL A 189 -6.53 1.65 10.01
C VAL A 189 -7.50 2.69 10.56
N GLY A 190 -8.23 3.39 9.68
CA GLY A 190 -9.16 4.43 10.08
C GLY A 190 -10.30 3.88 10.96
N GLU A 191 -10.89 2.75 10.59
CA GLU A 191 -11.91 2.08 11.40
C GLU A 191 -11.38 1.68 12.77
N TYR A 192 -10.17 1.10 12.83
CA TYR A 192 -9.57 0.72 14.11
C TYR A 192 -9.27 1.94 14.98
N LEU A 193 -8.56 2.95 14.45
CA LEU A 193 -8.17 4.13 15.24
C LEU A 193 -9.40 4.88 15.76
N LYS A 194 -10.42 5.08 14.94
CA LYS A 194 -11.68 5.73 15.37
C LYS A 194 -12.47 4.90 16.38
N SER A 195 -12.31 3.58 16.38
CA SER A 195 -12.93 2.72 17.41
C SER A 195 -12.27 2.88 18.78
N GLN A 196 -10.96 3.22 18.81
CA GLN A 196 -10.20 3.46 20.04
C GLN A 196 -10.24 4.92 20.50
N LYS A 197 -10.17 5.86 19.55
CA LYS A 197 -10.15 7.30 19.78
C LYS A 197 -10.97 7.98 18.69
N PRO A 198 -12.29 8.23 18.91
CA PRO A 198 -13.21 8.75 17.90
C PRO A 198 -12.80 10.10 17.27
N GLU A 199 -11.98 10.90 17.98
CA GLU A 199 -11.48 12.21 17.54
C GLU A 199 -10.37 12.13 16.50
N VAL A 200 -9.76 10.97 16.28
CA VAL A 200 -8.71 10.80 15.25
C VAL A 200 -9.24 11.21 13.90
N LYS A 201 -8.49 12.09 13.24
CA LYS A 201 -8.78 12.51 11.87
C LYS A 201 -8.06 11.60 10.88
N VAL A 202 -8.81 11.04 9.94
CA VAL A 202 -8.30 10.19 8.87
C VAL A 202 -8.28 10.99 7.59
N ILE A 203 -7.11 11.08 6.95
CA ILE A 203 -6.94 11.82 5.70
C ILE A 203 -6.55 10.85 4.60
N ALA A 204 -7.36 10.84 3.54
CA ALA A 204 -7.09 10.11 2.32
C ALA A 204 -6.25 10.97 1.36
N VAL A 205 -5.27 10.39 0.69
CA VAL A 205 -4.47 11.09 -0.32
C VAL A 205 -4.74 10.49 -1.69
N GLU A 206 -5.01 11.37 -2.67
CA GLU A 206 -5.20 10.99 -4.07
C GLU A 206 -4.32 11.85 -5.01
N PRO A 207 -4.05 11.41 -6.25
CA PRO A 207 -3.35 12.25 -7.22
C PRO A 207 -4.21 13.44 -7.65
N ALA A 208 -3.64 14.65 -7.66
CA ALA A 208 -4.36 15.86 -8.06
C ALA A 208 -4.88 15.82 -9.50
N SER A 209 -4.20 15.08 -10.40
CA SER A 209 -4.64 14.88 -11.78
C SER A 209 -5.61 13.69 -11.96
N SER A 210 -5.92 12.96 -10.89
CA SER A 210 -6.90 11.87 -10.87
C SER A 210 -7.75 11.91 -9.59
N PRO A 211 -8.48 13.03 -9.36
CA PRO A 211 -9.16 13.31 -8.09
C PRO A 211 -10.53 12.61 -8.01
N VAL A 212 -10.52 11.27 -8.03
CA VAL A 212 -11.72 10.43 -8.06
C VAL A 212 -12.55 10.59 -6.78
N LEU A 213 -11.88 10.69 -5.62
CA LEU A 213 -12.58 10.77 -4.33
C LEU A 213 -13.22 12.14 -4.12
N THR A 214 -12.61 13.21 -4.66
CA THR A 214 -13.14 14.58 -4.51
C THR A 214 -14.08 15.00 -5.63
N THR A 215 -13.82 14.57 -6.89
CA THR A 215 -14.56 15.04 -8.06
C THR A 215 -15.28 13.96 -8.86
N GLY A 216 -15.03 12.69 -8.56
CA GLY A 216 -15.52 11.55 -9.33
C GLY A 216 -14.83 11.33 -10.67
N LYS A 217 -13.75 12.08 -10.98
CA LYS A 217 -13.07 12.02 -12.28
C LYS A 217 -11.69 11.43 -12.16
N GLY A 218 -11.44 10.31 -12.84
CA GLY A 218 -10.10 9.75 -13.02
C GLY A 218 -9.33 10.45 -14.13
N GLY A 219 -7.99 10.38 -14.06
CA GLY A 219 -7.09 10.93 -15.07
C GLY A 219 -5.69 10.30 -15.00
N PRO A 220 -4.82 10.57 -15.97
CA PRO A 220 -3.45 10.07 -15.96
C PRO A 220 -2.62 10.78 -14.89
N HIS A 221 -1.77 10.02 -14.20
CA HIS A 221 -0.86 10.52 -13.18
C HIS A 221 0.40 9.65 -13.11
N LYS A 222 1.43 10.14 -12.39
CA LYS A 222 2.71 9.45 -12.22
C LYS A 222 2.93 8.89 -10.81
N ILE A 223 1.96 9.02 -9.91
CA ILE A 223 2.07 8.54 -8.52
C ILE A 223 1.68 7.06 -8.49
N GLN A 224 2.64 6.17 -8.77
CA GLN A 224 2.41 4.74 -8.78
C GLN A 224 1.96 4.24 -7.41
N GLY A 225 1.00 3.31 -7.40
CA GLY A 225 0.51 2.64 -6.19
C GLY A 225 -0.78 3.22 -5.60
N ILE A 226 -1.18 4.42 -6.01
CA ILE A 226 -2.47 5.06 -5.64
C ILE A 226 -3.21 5.54 -6.89
N GLY A 227 -4.44 6.02 -6.72
CA GLY A 227 -5.21 6.61 -7.81
C GLY A 227 -5.66 5.57 -8.85
N ALA A 228 -6.45 4.59 -8.46
CA ALA A 228 -6.92 3.50 -9.34
C ALA A 228 -7.84 3.97 -10.50
N GLY A 229 -8.31 5.22 -10.48
CA GLY A 229 -9.21 5.77 -11.48
C GLY A 229 -10.70 5.52 -11.21
N PHE A 230 -11.01 4.84 -10.14
CA PHE A 230 -12.36 4.55 -9.65
C PHE A 230 -12.37 4.44 -8.12
N VAL A 231 -13.55 4.44 -7.50
CA VAL A 231 -13.71 4.19 -6.07
C VAL A 231 -13.77 2.68 -5.84
N PRO A 232 -12.78 2.09 -5.11
CA PRO A 232 -12.78 0.65 -4.86
C PRO A 232 -13.87 0.20 -3.90
N ASP A 233 -14.40 -1.02 -4.07
CA ASP A 233 -15.47 -1.56 -3.23
C ASP A 233 -15.06 -1.73 -1.76
N VAL A 234 -13.77 -2.03 -1.51
CA VAL A 234 -13.24 -2.19 -0.14
C VAL A 234 -12.98 -0.86 0.57
N LEU A 235 -13.10 0.28 -0.12
CA LEU A 235 -12.94 1.60 0.48
C LEU A 235 -14.21 2.03 1.22
N ASN A 236 -14.11 2.15 2.54
CA ASN A 236 -15.15 2.80 3.33
C ASN A 236 -15.04 4.34 3.18
N THR A 237 -15.87 4.92 2.31
CA THR A 237 -15.85 6.37 2.04
C THR A 237 -16.33 7.24 3.20
N LYS A 238 -16.81 6.64 4.29
CA LYS A 238 -17.25 7.34 5.51
C LYS A 238 -16.18 7.37 6.59
N VAL A 239 -15.04 6.69 6.39
CA VAL A 239 -14.01 6.57 7.42
C VAL A 239 -13.06 7.76 7.46
N TYR A 240 -12.79 8.37 6.30
CA TYR A 240 -11.92 9.54 6.22
C TYR A 240 -12.70 10.85 6.39
N ASP A 241 -12.03 11.81 7.00
CA ASP A 241 -12.60 13.15 7.31
C ASP A 241 -12.28 14.17 6.22
N GLU A 242 -11.17 13.93 5.49
CA GLU A 242 -10.67 14.84 4.45
C GLU A 242 -9.95 14.04 3.35
N VAL A 243 -9.95 14.60 2.14
CA VAL A 243 -9.15 14.11 1.02
C VAL A 243 -8.19 15.22 0.58
N ILE A 244 -6.90 14.92 0.51
CA ILE A 244 -5.88 15.85 0.02
C ILE A 244 -5.36 15.37 -1.35
N PRO A 245 -5.65 16.11 -2.42
CA PRO A 245 -5.07 15.86 -3.73
C PRO A 245 -3.60 16.34 -3.77
N VAL A 246 -2.67 15.46 -4.20
CA VAL A 246 -1.23 15.77 -4.28
C VAL A 246 -0.75 15.75 -5.72
N SER A 247 0.07 16.73 -6.11
CA SER A 247 0.67 16.80 -7.44
C SER A 247 1.79 15.74 -7.63
N ASN A 248 2.09 15.40 -8.89
CA ASN A 248 3.25 14.53 -9.18
C ASN A 248 4.56 15.15 -8.66
N GLU A 249 4.70 16.45 -8.84
CA GLU A 249 5.87 17.25 -8.46
C GLU A 249 6.10 17.20 -6.94
N ASP A 250 5.05 17.39 -6.14
CA ASP A 250 5.16 17.31 -4.69
C ASP A 250 5.44 15.88 -4.22
N ALA A 251 4.83 14.87 -4.85
CA ALA A 251 5.11 13.48 -4.54
C ALA A 251 6.60 13.14 -4.77
N PHE A 252 7.18 13.57 -5.89
CA PHE A 252 8.61 13.38 -6.17
C PHE A 252 9.49 14.19 -5.20
N LYS A 253 9.17 15.46 -4.97
CA LYS A 253 9.89 16.36 -4.07
C LYS A 253 9.98 15.78 -2.65
N TYR A 254 8.87 15.40 -2.07
CA TYR A 254 8.84 14.89 -0.71
C TYR A 254 9.40 13.47 -0.59
N GLY A 255 9.26 12.62 -1.60
CA GLY A 255 9.94 11.34 -1.66
C GLY A 255 11.47 11.48 -1.60
N ARG A 256 12.04 12.42 -2.39
CA ARG A 256 13.48 12.75 -2.33
C ARG A 256 13.89 13.36 -0.99
N LYS A 257 13.06 14.23 -0.41
CA LYS A 257 13.33 14.85 0.89
C LYS A 257 13.45 13.80 2.00
N VAL A 258 12.56 12.83 2.06
CA VAL A 258 12.64 11.73 3.04
C VAL A 258 13.98 10.99 2.90
N GLY A 259 14.39 10.65 1.68
CA GLY A 259 15.70 10.01 1.45
C GLY A 259 16.88 10.86 1.90
N ARG A 260 16.89 12.16 1.55
CA ARG A 260 18.01 13.07 1.82
C ARG A 260 18.10 13.53 3.26
N HIS A 261 17.00 13.65 3.98
CA HIS A 261 16.97 14.16 5.36
C HIS A 261 16.88 13.06 6.40
N GLU A 262 16.11 12.01 6.14
CA GLU A 262 15.87 10.95 7.13
C GLU A 262 16.66 9.66 6.85
N GLY A 263 17.35 9.58 5.71
CA GLY A 263 18.19 8.43 5.37
C GLY A 263 17.40 7.17 4.99
N VAL A 264 16.10 7.30 4.63
CA VAL A 264 15.27 6.18 4.18
C VAL A 264 14.74 6.43 2.77
N LEU A 265 14.95 5.48 1.85
CA LEU A 265 14.45 5.57 0.49
C LEU A 265 13.03 5.02 0.44
N VAL A 266 12.11 5.82 -0.07
CA VAL A 266 10.68 5.50 -0.15
C VAL A 266 10.13 5.71 -1.55
N GLY A 267 9.01 5.04 -1.87
CA GLY A 267 8.37 5.15 -3.18
C GLY A 267 7.62 6.47 -3.40
N ILE A 268 7.12 6.64 -4.62
CA ILE A 268 6.44 7.88 -5.07
C ILE A 268 5.19 8.16 -4.22
N SER A 269 4.37 7.14 -3.94
CA SER A 269 3.17 7.30 -3.12
C SER A 269 3.47 7.63 -1.65
N SER A 270 4.64 7.22 -1.15
CA SER A 270 5.15 7.65 0.17
C SER A 270 5.43 9.15 0.17
N GLY A 271 6.07 9.65 -0.89
CA GLY A 271 6.31 11.09 -1.07
C GLY A 271 5.00 11.89 -1.12
N ALA A 272 3.97 11.36 -1.81
CA ALA A 272 2.65 11.98 -1.83
C ALA A 272 2.00 12.03 -0.42
N ALA A 273 2.10 10.94 0.33
CA ALA A 273 1.57 10.90 1.70
C ALA A 273 2.31 11.89 2.63
N VAL A 274 3.65 11.99 2.51
CA VAL A 274 4.45 12.97 3.27
C VAL A 274 4.12 14.40 2.87
N ALA A 275 3.88 14.69 1.58
CA ALA A 275 3.44 16.01 1.14
C ALA A 275 2.14 16.44 1.84
N ALA A 276 1.15 15.55 1.90
CA ALA A 276 -0.10 15.79 2.61
C ALA A 276 0.13 15.94 4.13
N ALA A 277 1.00 15.12 4.73
CA ALA A 277 1.33 15.22 6.16
C ALA A 277 1.97 16.57 6.51
N VAL A 278 2.88 17.07 5.66
CA VAL A 278 3.49 18.40 5.83
C VAL A 278 2.47 19.51 5.68
N GLU A 279 1.52 19.42 4.74
CA GLU A 279 0.42 20.37 4.61
C GLU A 279 -0.41 20.44 5.89
N VAL A 280 -0.79 19.30 6.44
CA VAL A 280 -1.56 19.21 7.70
C VAL A 280 -0.74 19.72 8.87
N ALA A 281 0.56 19.39 8.95
CA ALA A 281 1.45 19.82 10.03
C ALA A 281 1.68 21.35 10.06
N LYS A 282 1.54 22.02 8.92
CA LYS A 282 1.66 23.50 8.83
C LYS A 282 0.42 24.25 9.29
N ARG A 283 -0.70 23.60 9.49
CA ARG A 283 -1.94 24.25 9.95
C ARG A 283 -1.74 24.73 11.39
N PRO A 284 -2.04 26.00 11.71
CA PRO A 284 -1.79 26.54 13.06
C PRO A 284 -2.47 25.75 14.19
N GLU A 285 -3.65 25.21 13.92
CA GLU A 285 -4.43 24.41 14.88
C GLU A 285 -3.79 23.04 15.18
N ASN A 286 -2.77 22.65 14.43
CA ASN A 286 -2.10 21.36 14.59
C ASN A 286 -0.77 21.47 15.34
N GLU A 287 -0.46 22.63 15.95
CA GLU A 287 0.69 22.75 16.85
C GLU A 287 0.60 21.73 17.99
N GLY A 288 1.66 20.95 18.19
CA GLY A 288 1.73 19.89 19.20
C GLY A 288 0.98 18.60 18.87
N LYS A 289 0.35 18.50 17.70
CA LYS A 289 -0.37 17.30 17.25
C LYS A 289 0.58 16.21 16.74
N THR A 290 0.15 14.96 16.88
CA THR A 290 0.84 13.79 16.35
C THR A 290 0.15 13.30 15.08
N ILE A 291 0.88 13.33 13.97
CA ILE A 291 0.45 12.93 12.65
C ILE A 291 1.16 11.64 12.25
N VAL A 292 0.43 10.56 12.08
CA VAL A 292 0.97 9.30 11.57
C VAL A 292 0.73 9.24 10.07
N VAL A 293 1.79 9.05 9.29
CA VAL A 293 1.73 8.89 7.83
C VAL A 293 2.26 7.53 7.43
N LEU A 294 1.52 6.78 6.60
CA LEU A 294 1.95 5.48 6.14
C LEU A 294 2.77 5.61 4.85
N LEU A 295 3.99 5.04 4.88
CA LEU A 295 4.91 4.98 3.73
C LEU A 295 4.90 3.57 3.16
N PRO A 296 4.22 3.37 2.00
CA PRO A 296 3.83 2.02 1.55
C PRO A 296 4.97 1.10 1.14
N ASP A 297 6.04 1.62 0.52
CA ASP A 297 7.09 0.77 -0.06
C ASP A 297 8.47 1.42 -0.14
N THR A 298 9.47 0.61 -0.53
CA THR A 298 10.87 1.01 -0.71
C THR A 298 11.07 1.87 -1.96
N GLY A 299 12.02 2.81 -1.89
CA GLY A 299 12.49 3.60 -3.02
C GLY A 299 13.26 2.82 -4.08
N ASP A 300 13.81 1.66 -3.74
CA ASP A 300 14.63 0.85 -4.65
C ASP A 300 13.89 0.43 -5.93
N ARG A 301 12.57 0.36 -5.87
CA ARG A 301 11.69 0.05 -7.01
C ARG A 301 11.53 1.21 -8.00
N TYR A 302 12.09 2.38 -7.70
CA TYR A 302 11.84 3.64 -8.41
C TYR A 302 13.12 4.35 -8.87
N LEU A 303 14.30 3.68 -8.75
CA LEU A 303 15.60 4.29 -9.10
C LEU A 303 15.69 4.72 -10.56
N SER A 304 14.99 4.02 -11.46
CA SER A 304 14.91 4.34 -12.89
C SER A 304 13.78 5.34 -13.25
N THR A 305 13.06 5.86 -12.25
CA THR A 305 11.92 6.78 -12.46
C THR A 305 12.30 8.23 -12.17
N PRO A 306 11.46 9.22 -12.57
CA PRO A 306 11.67 10.63 -12.23
C PRO A 306 11.72 10.95 -10.73
N LEU A 307 11.43 9.98 -9.85
CA LEU A 307 11.63 10.16 -8.41
C LEU A 307 13.11 10.41 -8.08
N PHE A 308 14.03 9.67 -8.71
CA PHE A 308 15.46 9.73 -8.40
C PHE A 308 16.34 10.11 -9.62
N SER A 309 15.84 10.01 -10.85
CA SER A 309 16.52 10.56 -12.03
C SER A 309 16.18 12.05 -12.15
N GLU A 310 17.22 12.89 -12.11
CA GLU A 310 17.11 14.32 -12.41
C GLU A 310 17.06 14.56 -13.91
#